data_d8a27158ef2d1d7307a8e607bf3f0874
#
_entry.id   d8a27158ef2d1d7307a8e607bf3f0874
#
_cell.length_a   1.000
_cell.length_b   1.000
_cell.length_c   1.000
_cell.angle_alpha   90.00
_cell.angle_beta   90.00
_cell.angle_gamma   90.00
#
_symmetry.space_group_name_H-M   'P 1'
#
loop_
_entity.id
_entity.type
_entity.pdbx_description
1 polymer ?
#
loop_
_entity_poly.entity_id
_entity_poly.type
_entity_poly.pdbx_seq_one_letter_code
_entity_poly.pdbx_strand_id
1 'polypeptide(L)'
;MKKHRISALAAPLLALVMLTGCSGGTSNSDKVTLVNVSYDPTREFFTEYNELFVSHWKELSGQDAEIIQSHGGSGKQALEVANGLDADVVTLALEYDIDAIQNAGLIEEGWINEFDKNSAPYTSTIVFLVRKGNPKNITDWDDLVSDDIGVITPNPKTSGGARWNYLAAWA
;
A
#
# COMPACT_ATOMS: atom_id res chain seq x y z
N MET A 1 -21.86 -78.32 -9.83
CA MET A 1 -23.13 -78.27 -9.05
C MET A 1 -22.77 -78.08 -7.58
N LYS A 2 -23.08 -76.98 -7.00
CA LYS A 2 -23.60 -76.69 -5.64
C LYS A 2 -23.39 -75.23 -5.31
N LYS A 3 -24.50 -74.54 -5.33
CA LYS A 3 -24.61 -73.13 -4.87
C LYS A 3 -24.48 -73.11 -3.34
N HIS A 4 -23.65 -72.21 -2.82
CA HIS A 4 -23.78 -71.82 -1.43
C HIS A 4 -24.10 -70.27 -1.40
N ARG A 5 -25.37 -70.09 -1.01
CA ARG A 5 -25.83 -68.76 -0.54
C ARG A 5 -25.25 -68.54 0.84
N ILE A 6 -24.53 -67.44 1.03
CA ILE A 6 -24.21 -66.93 2.34
C ILE A 6 -24.81 -65.54 2.44
N SER A 7 -25.60 -65.44 3.47
CA SER A 7 -26.53 -64.39 3.87
C SER A 7 -25.95 -63.03 4.00
N ALA A 8 -26.65 -62.04 3.47
CA ALA A 8 -26.57 -60.64 3.78
C ALA A 8 -27.14 -60.37 5.19
N LEU A 9 -26.31 -60.11 6.17
CA LEU A 9 -26.72 -59.61 7.50
C LEU A 9 -25.51 -59.10 8.32
N ALA A 10 -24.88 -58.04 7.83
CA ALA A 10 -23.95 -57.27 8.66
C ALA A 10 -23.65 -55.92 8.02
N ALA A 11 -24.66 -55.07 7.82
CA ALA A 11 -24.40 -53.67 7.46
C ALA A 11 -25.58 -52.79 7.91
N PRO A 12 -25.79 -52.58 9.20
CA PRO A 12 -26.23 -51.29 9.62
C PRO A 12 -25.70 -50.88 11.02
N LEU A 13 -24.39 -50.91 11.27
CA LEU A 13 -23.85 -50.46 12.55
C LEU A 13 -22.63 -49.54 12.40
N LEU A 14 -22.34 -49.05 11.19
CA LEU A 14 -21.22 -48.16 10.95
C LEU A 14 -21.62 -46.74 10.49
N ALA A 15 -22.91 -46.40 10.56
CA ALA A 15 -23.43 -45.09 10.09
C ALA A 15 -23.79 -44.10 11.20
N LEU A 16 -23.38 -44.33 12.45
CA LEU A 16 -23.80 -43.45 13.58
C LEU A 16 -22.66 -42.81 14.35
N VAL A 17 -21.43 -42.70 13.78
CA VAL A 17 -20.28 -42.06 14.46
C VAL A 17 -19.75 -40.83 13.70
N MET A 18 -20.37 -40.38 12.61
CA MET A 18 -19.92 -39.23 11.82
C MET A 18 -20.71 -37.93 12.08
N LEU A 19 -21.38 -37.77 13.19
CA LEU A 19 -22.21 -36.57 13.50
C LEU A 19 -21.76 -35.81 14.75
N THR A 20 -20.54 -36.00 15.25
CA THR A 20 -20.03 -35.19 16.35
C THR A 20 -18.67 -34.57 16.00
N GLY A 21 -18.54 -33.88 14.88
CA GLY A 21 -17.36 -33.23 14.40
C GLY A 21 -17.58 -31.78 13.95
N CYS A 22 -18.63 -31.11 14.42
CA CYS A 22 -18.74 -29.65 14.33
C CYS A 22 -18.50 -29.04 15.70
N SER A 23 -17.29 -29.24 16.24
CA SER A 23 -16.76 -28.37 17.26
C SER A 23 -16.39 -27.08 16.53
N GLY A 24 -17.15 -26.01 16.85
CA GLY A 24 -16.95 -24.69 16.31
C GLY A 24 -15.51 -24.21 16.47
N GLY A 25 -14.74 -24.32 15.43
CA GLY A 25 -13.68 -23.38 15.18
C GLY A 25 -14.39 -22.06 14.96
N THR A 26 -14.32 -21.14 15.91
CA THR A 26 -14.49 -19.72 15.65
C THR A 26 -13.48 -19.41 14.56
N SER A 27 -13.90 -19.48 13.31
CA SER A 27 -13.18 -18.83 12.23
C SER A 27 -13.10 -17.35 12.64
N ASN A 28 -11.89 -16.87 12.83
CA ASN A 28 -11.58 -15.46 12.99
C ASN A 28 -11.87 -14.77 11.64
N SER A 29 -13.14 -14.86 11.19
CA SER A 29 -13.62 -14.43 9.87
C SER A 29 -13.95 -12.93 9.82
N ASP A 30 -13.63 -12.19 10.89
CA ASP A 30 -14.02 -10.78 10.99
C ASP A 30 -12.84 -9.82 10.93
N LYS A 31 -11.63 -10.29 10.64
CA LYS A 31 -10.46 -9.41 10.47
C LYS A 31 -10.34 -8.98 9.01
N VAL A 32 -10.38 -7.68 8.76
CA VAL A 32 -10.10 -7.09 7.44
C VAL A 32 -8.60 -6.87 7.31
N THR A 33 -8.03 -7.24 6.18
CA THR A 33 -6.66 -6.92 5.84
C THR A 33 -6.66 -5.97 4.66
N LEU A 34 -5.99 -4.82 4.79
CA LEU A 34 -5.81 -3.83 3.73
C LEU A 34 -4.33 -3.67 3.40
N VAL A 35 -4.02 -3.55 2.13
CA VAL A 35 -2.67 -3.28 1.63
C VAL A 35 -2.56 -1.80 1.25
N ASN A 36 -1.74 -1.06 1.99
CA ASN A 36 -1.45 0.35 1.74
C ASN A 36 -0.10 0.49 1.03
N VAL A 37 -0.13 0.94 -0.21
CA VAL A 37 1.04 1.21 -1.03
C VAL A 37 1.32 2.71 -1.05
N SER A 38 2.52 3.13 -0.64
CA SER A 38 2.87 4.54 -0.61
C SER A 38 4.35 4.78 -0.96
N TYR A 39 4.73 6.04 -1.15
CA TYR A 39 6.13 6.37 -1.44
C TYR A 39 6.94 6.60 -0.16
N ASP A 40 8.26 6.38 -0.21
CA ASP A 40 9.15 6.29 0.95
C ASP A 40 9.03 7.41 2.02
N PRO A 41 8.90 8.70 1.67
CA PRO A 41 8.82 9.77 2.67
C PRO A 41 7.61 9.71 3.61
N THR A 42 6.61 8.89 3.29
CA THR A 42 5.38 8.77 4.08
C THR A 42 5.36 7.56 5.03
N ARG A 43 6.47 6.86 5.14
CA ARG A 43 6.60 5.64 5.94
C ARG A 43 6.21 5.85 7.41
N GLU A 44 6.82 6.82 8.05
CA GLU A 44 6.56 7.13 9.45
C GLU A 44 5.13 7.65 9.65
N PHE A 45 4.66 8.52 8.75
CA PHE A 45 3.29 9.03 8.77
C PHE A 45 2.27 7.88 8.75
N PHE A 46 2.38 6.93 7.81
CA PHE A 46 1.45 5.82 7.73
C PHE A 46 1.62 4.81 8.86
N THR A 47 2.79 4.68 9.47
CA THR A 47 2.96 3.86 10.68
C THR A 47 2.04 4.37 11.79
N GLU A 48 2.09 5.66 12.10
CA GLU A 48 1.25 6.28 13.13
C GLU A 48 -0.24 6.34 12.72
N TYR A 49 -0.51 6.73 11.48
CA TYR A 49 -1.88 6.83 10.97
C TYR A 49 -2.61 5.49 10.99
N ASN A 50 -1.95 4.41 10.59
CA ASN A 50 -2.59 3.09 10.55
C ASN A 50 -2.96 2.56 11.94
N GLU A 51 -2.20 2.88 12.99
CA GLU A 51 -2.57 2.55 14.37
C GLU A 51 -3.86 3.26 14.78
N LEU A 52 -3.97 4.55 14.45
CA LEU A 52 -5.18 5.33 14.68
C LEU A 52 -6.37 4.80 13.88
N PHE A 53 -6.15 4.49 12.62
CA PHE A 53 -7.20 3.94 11.74
C PHE A 53 -7.73 2.60 12.26
N VAL A 54 -6.85 1.66 12.62
CA VAL A 54 -7.24 0.34 13.16
C VAL A 54 -8.08 0.49 14.43
N SER A 55 -7.68 1.40 15.32
CA SER A 55 -8.44 1.69 16.55
C SER A 55 -9.80 2.28 16.24
N HIS A 56 -9.85 3.27 15.35
CA HIS A 56 -11.09 3.92 14.93
C HIS A 56 -12.03 2.93 14.21
N TRP A 57 -11.50 2.11 13.31
CA TRP A 57 -12.29 1.09 12.61
C TRP A 57 -12.91 0.08 13.58
N LYS A 58 -12.14 -0.35 14.58
CA LYS A 58 -12.63 -1.25 15.62
C LYS A 58 -13.76 -0.64 16.43
N GLU A 59 -13.66 0.65 16.80
CA GLU A 59 -14.71 1.36 17.54
C GLU A 59 -15.97 1.54 16.67
N LEU A 60 -15.80 1.85 15.39
CA LEU A 60 -16.90 2.15 14.49
C LEU A 60 -17.66 0.89 14.04
N SER A 61 -16.94 -0.17 13.67
CA SER A 61 -17.50 -1.37 13.03
C SER A 61 -17.54 -2.61 13.93
N GLY A 62 -16.81 -2.61 15.03
CA GLY A 62 -16.57 -3.79 15.86
C GLY A 62 -15.60 -4.80 15.25
N GLN A 63 -15.09 -4.55 14.04
CA GLN A 63 -14.25 -5.44 13.25
C GLN A 63 -12.77 -5.15 13.48
N ASP A 64 -11.94 -6.19 13.56
CA ASP A 64 -10.49 -6.02 13.59
C ASP A 64 -9.95 -5.74 12.19
N ALA A 65 -8.97 -4.85 12.10
CA ALA A 65 -8.27 -4.55 10.85
C ALA A 65 -6.76 -4.77 10.98
N GLU A 66 -6.12 -5.11 9.87
CA GLU A 66 -4.67 -5.16 9.72
C GLU A 66 -4.27 -4.40 8.47
N ILE A 67 -3.27 -3.52 8.60
CA ILE A 67 -2.76 -2.76 7.46
C ILE A 67 -1.36 -3.27 7.10
N ILE A 68 -1.24 -3.88 5.94
CA ILE A 68 0.04 -4.26 5.35
C ILE A 68 0.57 -3.06 4.58
N GLN A 69 1.81 -2.67 4.85
CA GLN A 69 2.41 -1.50 4.20
C GLN A 69 3.47 -1.91 3.18
N SER A 70 3.43 -1.28 2.01
CA SER A 70 4.50 -1.30 1.01
C SER A 70 4.98 0.11 0.73
N HIS A 71 6.29 0.36 0.91
CA HIS A 71 6.90 1.66 0.68
C HIS A 71 8.07 1.55 -0.30
N GLY A 72 8.21 2.53 -1.18
CA GLY A 72 9.27 2.57 -2.16
C GLY A 72 9.29 3.88 -2.93
N GLY A 73 10.09 3.98 -3.98
CA GLY A 73 10.02 5.12 -4.89
C GLY A 73 8.67 5.16 -5.60
N SER A 74 8.06 6.36 -5.70
CA SER A 74 6.69 6.56 -6.20
C SER A 74 6.44 5.87 -7.56
N GLY A 75 7.28 6.15 -8.56
CA GLY A 75 7.14 5.51 -9.87
C GLY A 75 7.40 3.99 -9.86
N LYS A 76 8.23 3.50 -8.91
CA LYS A 76 8.41 2.07 -8.72
C LYS A 76 7.15 1.43 -8.17
N GLN A 77 6.54 2.01 -7.14
CA GLN A 77 5.30 1.53 -6.55
C GLN A 77 4.14 1.55 -7.56
N ALA A 78 4.00 2.63 -8.35
CA ALA A 78 3.02 2.68 -9.42
C ALA A 78 3.16 1.50 -10.40
N LEU A 79 4.41 1.21 -10.81
CA LEU A 79 4.69 0.12 -11.73
C LEU A 79 4.41 -1.26 -11.10
N GLU A 80 4.72 -1.46 -9.84
CA GLU A 80 4.44 -2.71 -9.13
C GLU A 80 2.93 -2.97 -9.03
N VAL A 81 2.12 -1.94 -8.70
CA VAL A 81 0.66 -2.04 -8.69
C VAL A 81 0.12 -2.29 -10.10
N ALA A 82 0.57 -1.55 -11.11
CA ALA A 82 0.16 -1.76 -12.49
C ALA A 82 0.50 -3.16 -13.03
N ASN A 83 1.53 -3.82 -12.47
CA ASN A 83 1.92 -5.19 -12.79
C ASN A 83 1.34 -6.27 -11.85
N GLY A 84 0.39 -5.92 -10.99
CA GLY A 84 -0.38 -6.89 -10.21
C GLY A 84 0.01 -7.00 -8.74
N LEU A 85 0.74 -6.04 -8.16
CA LEU A 85 0.80 -5.92 -6.71
C LEU A 85 -0.61 -5.59 -6.20
N ASP A 86 -1.17 -6.46 -5.39
CA ASP A 86 -2.46 -6.25 -4.78
C ASP A 86 -2.40 -5.07 -3.81
N ALA A 87 -3.25 -4.07 -4.02
CA ALA A 87 -3.26 -2.84 -3.24
C ALA A 87 -4.70 -2.33 -3.09
N ASP A 88 -5.10 -2.05 -1.86
CA ASP A 88 -6.41 -1.46 -1.55
C ASP A 88 -6.34 0.07 -1.51
N VAL A 89 -5.20 0.61 -1.10
CA VAL A 89 -4.96 2.05 -1.04
C VAL A 89 -3.60 2.37 -1.64
N VAL A 90 -3.56 3.40 -2.49
CA VAL A 90 -2.33 3.87 -3.12
C VAL A 90 -2.18 5.38 -2.90
N THR A 91 -1.04 5.80 -2.33
CA THR A 91 -0.71 7.21 -2.11
C THR A 91 0.68 7.50 -2.65
N LEU A 92 0.76 8.18 -3.78
CA LEU A 92 2.00 8.43 -4.51
C LEU A 92 2.29 9.93 -4.65
N ALA A 93 3.50 10.25 -5.12
CA ALA A 93 3.98 11.63 -5.14
C ALA A 93 3.45 12.48 -6.31
N LEU A 94 2.98 11.86 -7.38
CA LEU A 94 2.56 12.54 -8.61
C LEU A 94 1.27 11.93 -9.16
N GLU A 95 0.43 12.79 -9.73
CA GLU A 95 -0.72 12.41 -10.56
C GLU A 95 -0.31 11.42 -11.65
N TYR A 96 0.77 11.68 -12.38
CA TYR A 96 1.31 10.81 -13.40
C TYR A 96 1.54 9.35 -12.94
N ASP A 97 1.94 9.15 -11.69
CA ASP A 97 2.17 7.80 -11.14
C ASP A 97 0.82 7.10 -10.85
N ILE A 98 -0.22 7.84 -10.45
CA ILE A 98 -1.59 7.30 -10.30
C ILE A 98 -2.23 7.03 -11.67
N ASP A 99 -2.02 7.92 -12.66
CA ASP A 99 -2.49 7.72 -14.03
C ASP A 99 -1.94 6.43 -14.66
N ALA A 100 -0.72 6.02 -14.29
CA ALA A 100 -0.17 4.76 -14.75
C ALA A 100 -1.00 3.55 -14.23
N ILE A 101 -1.55 3.63 -13.03
CA ILE A 101 -2.43 2.62 -12.44
C ILE A 101 -3.81 2.66 -13.12
N GLN A 102 -4.35 3.85 -13.40
CA GLN A 102 -5.57 4.04 -14.19
C GLN A 102 -5.42 3.44 -15.59
N ASN A 103 -4.31 3.73 -16.28
CA ASN A 103 -4.04 3.20 -17.61
C ASN A 103 -3.90 1.66 -17.64
N ALA A 104 -3.58 1.04 -16.51
CA ALA A 104 -3.62 -0.41 -16.33
C ALA A 104 -5.04 -0.95 -16.06
N GLY A 105 -6.05 -0.08 -15.95
CA GLY A 105 -7.45 -0.46 -15.71
C GLY A 105 -7.76 -0.89 -14.27
N LEU A 106 -6.94 -0.48 -13.30
CA LEU A 106 -7.08 -0.88 -11.89
C LEU A 106 -7.85 0.13 -11.05
N ILE A 107 -8.01 1.36 -11.53
CA ILE A 107 -8.87 2.40 -10.95
C ILE A 107 -9.67 3.07 -12.08
N GLU A 108 -10.80 3.68 -11.73
CA GLU A 108 -11.70 4.32 -12.69
C GLU A 108 -11.12 5.63 -13.23
N GLU A 109 -11.57 6.03 -14.42
CA GLU A 109 -11.30 7.36 -14.95
C GLU A 109 -11.92 8.44 -14.05
N GLY A 110 -11.19 9.53 -13.85
CA GLY A 110 -11.66 10.65 -13.04
C GLY A 110 -11.36 10.51 -11.54
N TRP A 111 -10.55 9.55 -11.13
CA TRP A 111 -10.09 9.34 -9.76
C TRP A 111 -9.65 10.64 -9.05
N ILE A 112 -9.08 11.59 -9.80
CA ILE A 112 -8.61 12.88 -9.27
C ILE A 112 -9.75 13.73 -8.67
N ASN A 113 -10.99 13.50 -9.10
CA ASN A 113 -12.18 14.24 -8.63
C ASN A 113 -12.99 13.44 -7.60
N GLU A 114 -12.54 12.25 -7.20
CA GLU A 114 -13.23 11.39 -6.23
C GLU A 114 -13.32 12.05 -4.85
N PHE A 115 -12.25 12.71 -4.43
CA PHE A 115 -12.16 13.40 -3.15
C PHE A 115 -11.77 14.88 -3.36
N ASP A 116 -12.05 15.69 -2.35
CA ASP A 116 -11.64 17.09 -2.32
C ASP A 116 -10.13 17.26 -2.56
N LYS A 117 -9.75 18.44 -3.04
CA LYS A 117 -8.34 18.83 -3.29
C LYS A 117 -7.62 17.88 -4.27
N ASN A 118 -8.32 17.48 -5.33
CA ASN A 118 -7.80 16.58 -6.36
C ASN A 118 -7.37 15.23 -5.79
N SER A 119 -8.12 14.69 -4.86
CA SER A 119 -7.81 13.43 -4.16
C SER A 119 -6.42 13.40 -3.51
N ALA A 120 -5.89 14.59 -3.13
CA ALA A 120 -4.61 14.73 -2.47
C ALA A 120 -4.80 14.85 -0.95
N PRO A 121 -4.45 13.82 -0.15
CA PRO A 121 -4.67 13.84 1.30
C PRO A 121 -3.79 14.84 2.04
N TYR A 122 -2.66 15.22 1.45
CA TYR A 122 -1.69 16.20 1.98
C TYR A 122 -0.87 16.81 0.86
N THR A 123 -0.13 17.87 1.18
CA THR A 123 0.84 18.52 0.28
C THR A 123 2.21 18.56 0.93
N SER A 124 3.24 18.71 0.11
CA SER A 124 4.63 18.84 0.55
C SER A 124 5.34 19.95 -0.25
N THR A 125 6.59 20.22 0.08
CA THR A 125 7.44 21.17 -0.63
C THR A 125 8.86 20.65 -0.74
N ILE A 126 9.63 21.20 -1.68
CA ILE A 126 11.05 20.94 -1.82
C ILE A 126 11.83 21.92 -0.93
N VAL A 127 12.80 21.40 -0.22
CA VAL A 127 13.68 22.20 0.66
C VAL A 127 15.14 21.78 0.46
N PHE A 128 16.06 22.70 0.75
CA PHE A 128 17.48 22.38 0.81
C PHE A 128 17.83 21.85 2.19
N LEU A 129 18.33 20.62 2.24
CA LEU A 129 18.95 20.08 3.44
C LEU A 129 20.45 20.39 3.40
N VAL A 130 20.90 21.29 4.25
CA VAL A 130 22.28 21.74 4.30
C VAL A 130 22.96 21.32 5.62
N ARG A 131 24.28 21.34 5.65
CA ARG A 131 25.05 21.08 6.89
C ARG A 131 24.70 22.11 7.96
N LYS A 132 24.81 21.72 9.24
CA LYS A 132 24.53 22.57 10.38
C LYS A 132 25.29 23.92 10.24
N GLY A 133 24.55 25.01 10.36
CA GLY A 133 25.05 26.36 10.23
C GLY A 133 25.24 26.85 8.79
N ASN A 134 24.83 26.05 7.80
CA ASN A 134 24.90 26.38 6.37
C ASN A 134 26.26 27.01 5.96
N PRO A 135 27.38 26.31 6.12
CA PRO A 135 28.73 26.89 5.99
C PRO A 135 29.06 27.40 4.57
N LYS A 136 28.23 27.01 3.58
CA LYS A 136 28.37 27.44 2.18
C LYS A 136 27.34 28.47 1.76
N ASN A 137 26.52 28.95 2.69
CA ASN A 137 25.48 29.97 2.47
C ASN A 137 24.51 29.60 1.32
N ILE A 138 24.11 28.34 1.23
CA ILE A 138 23.17 27.88 0.22
C ILE A 138 21.78 28.41 0.61
N THR A 139 21.21 29.28 -0.22
CA THR A 139 19.93 29.95 0.02
C THR A 139 18.99 29.85 -1.15
N ASP A 140 19.52 29.59 -2.35
CA ASP A 140 18.75 29.52 -3.59
C ASP A 140 19.33 28.45 -4.53
N TRP A 141 18.62 28.17 -5.61
CA TRP A 141 18.98 27.17 -6.61
C TRP A 141 20.29 27.50 -7.31
N ASP A 142 20.57 28.79 -7.57
CA ASP A 142 21.80 29.26 -8.21
C ASP A 142 23.04 28.94 -7.39
N ASP A 143 22.93 28.84 -6.07
CA ASP A 143 24.06 28.48 -5.20
C ASP A 143 24.52 27.03 -5.44
N LEU A 144 23.63 26.15 -5.94
CA LEU A 144 23.92 24.73 -6.17
C LEU A 144 24.85 24.46 -7.35
N VAL A 145 25.05 25.42 -8.27
CA VAL A 145 25.90 25.26 -9.46
C VAL A 145 27.37 25.56 -9.21
N SER A 146 27.73 25.92 -7.99
CA SER A 146 29.13 26.15 -7.57
C SER A 146 29.95 24.87 -7.62
N ASP A 147 31.18 24.96 -8.15
CA ASP A 147 32.10 23.82 -8.33
C ASP A 147 32.44 23.05 -7.05
N ASP A 148 32.32 23.72 -5.88
CA ASP A 148 32.64 23.13 -4.58
C ASP A 148 31.41 22.54 -3.86
N ILE A 149 30.23 22.51 -4.49
CA ILE A 149 28.99 21.97 -3.94
C ILE A 149 28.65 20.63 -4.57
N GLY A 150 28.55 19.61 -3.72
CA GLY A 150 28.00 18.30 -4.12
C GLY A 150 26.50 18.24 -3.82
N VAL A 151 25.67 18.12 -4.85
CA VAL A 151 24.23 17.95 -4.74
C VAL A 151 23.86 16.47 -4.71
N ILE A 152 23.06 16.07 -3.73
CA ILE A 152 22.53 14.70 -3.61
C ILE A 152 21.02 14.76 -3.85
N THR A 153 20.56 14.06 -4.88
CA THR A 153 19.14 13.94 -5.19
C THR A 153 18.82 12.48 -5.59
N PRO A 154 17.60 11.98 -5.34
CA PRO A 154 17.21 10.65 -5.78
C PRO A 154 17.14 10.53 -7.31
N ASN A 155 17.01 9.30 -7.81
CA ASN A 155 16.89 9.04 -9.24
C ASN A 155 15.46 9.36 -9.74
N PRO A 156 15.27 10.28 -10.71
CA PRO A 156 13.93 10.65 -11.20
C PRO A 156 13.21 9.54 -11.98
N LYS A 157 13.90 8.48 -12.37
CA LYS A 157 13.25 7.31 -13.01
C LYS A 157 12.41 6.49 -12.04
N THR A 158 12.73 6.53 -10.74
CA THR A 158 12.08 5.71 -9.72
C THR A 158 11.45 6.53 -8.60
N SER A 159 11.90 7.78 -8.39
CA SER A 159 11.47 8.66 -7.32
C SER A 159 10.63 9.81 -7.84
N GLY A 160 9.40 9.93 -7.35
CA GLY A 160 8.55 11.09 -7.58
C GLY A 160 9.11 12.35 -6.96
N GLY A 161 9.71 12.27 -5.76
CA GLY A 161 10.40 13.40 -5.13
C GLY A 161 11.53 13.95 -5.97
N ALA A 162 12.31 13.10 -6.65
CA ALA A 162 13.35 13.56 -7.56
C ALA A 162 12.81 14.32 -8.78
N ARG A 163 11.64 13.94 -9.29
CA ARG A 163 10.95 14.68 -10.36
C ARG A 163 10.51 16.06 -9.88
N TRP A 164 10.00 16.15 -8.66
CA TRP A 164 9.66 17.42 -8.04
C TRP A 164 10.91 18.28 -7.78
N ASN A 165 12.05 17.71 -7.37
CA ASN A 165 13.31 18.44 -7.23
C ASN A 165 13.72 19.08 -8.56
N TYR A 166 13.62 18.34 -9.67
CA TYR A 166 13.92 18.86 -10.99
C TYR A 166 12.96 19.99 -11.40
N LEU A 167 11.65 19.81 -11.20
CA LEU A 167 10.67 20.82 -11.55
C LEU A 167 10.80 22.09 -10.71
N ALA A 168 11.12 21.95 -9.41
CA ALA A 168 11.35 23.10 -8.53
C ALA A 168 12.62 23.88 -8.90
N ALA A 169 13.64 23.21 -9.44
CA ALA A 169 14.84 23.90 -9.96
C ALA A 169 14.61 24.56 -11.32
N TRP A 170 13.58 24.14 -12.05
CA TRP A 170 13.24 24.69 -13.36
C TRP A 170 12.32 25.91 -13.27
N ALA A 171 11.45 25.97 -12.26
CA ALA A 171 10.43 27.01 -12.07
C ALA A 171 11.05 28.35 -11.61
#